data_a627f64a6b1c7d8a1de5cf7588a448c7
#
_entry.id   a627f64a6b1c7d8a1de5cf7588a448c7
#
_cell.length_a   1.000
_cell.length_b   1.000
_cell.length_c   1.000
_cell.angle_alpha   90.00
_cell.angle_beta   90.00
_cell.angle_gamma   90.00
#
_symmetry.space_group_name_H-M   'P 1'
#
loop_
_entity.id
_entity.type
_entity.pdbx_description
1 polymer ?
#
loop_
_entity_poly.entity_id
_entity_poly.type
_entity_poly.pdbx_seq_one_letter_code
_entity_poly.pdbx_strand_id
1 'polypeptide(L)'
;MMKFTLGWLKEHLDTDAPLAAIIDKLTMIGLEVESVADRGKALAPFSIARVISAEQHPNADRLRVCMVDTGAGEPVQVVCGAPNARSGMKGVFVPPGAFIPGKNMTLAVGKIRGVESRGMLVSEFELKISDNHEGIIELPGDAPVGASYAQWAGLDDPVIEINLTPNRGDCAGVNGIARDLAAAGMGRYDDRPVTPVRGGFPCPTNVTLDFGATPSLCPAFGLRLVRGVRNAPSPQWLARRLTAIGLRPINTLVDITNFITYDRGRPLHVFDAAKVKGNLTVRRAHAGEKLTALDGKCYELDETMCVIADEQGVVSLAGIMGGAATGCSHETTDVLIESALWDAPNVAHTGRKLGINSDARYRFERGVDPAFMLPGLDLAGAMVLDLCGGEPSEVTVAGKVECPERSIDFPFGEVARLSGLDLDVAEVTHVLGRLGFGVAGQGTLLKIRGAVVARRRPRQSRHRRRDYSHRRCRSPARDAIRSRGHAAPAGAHAVSGSQAKGGARARDARDGGIRHLVIHCEGSGRNLRRRRMRPFPS
;
A
#
# COMPACT_ATOMS: atom_id res chain seq x y z
N MET A 1 -2.38 -5.99 -4.74
CA MET A 1 -0.97 -5.56 -4.80
C MET A 1 -0.80 -4.37 -3.86
N MET A 2 0.35 -4.19 -3.25
CA MET A 2 0.62 -3.08 -2.34
C MET A 2 1.58 -2.10 -3.00
N LYS A 3 1.18 -0.81 -3.08
CA LYS A 3 2.01 0.27 -3.63
C LYS A 3 2.36 1.26 -2.53
N PHE A 4 3.58 1.77 -2.57
CA PHE A 4 4.05 2.81 -1.67
C PHE A 4 5.22 3.55 -2.30
N THR A 5 5.52 4.77 -1.82
CA THR A 5 6.69 5.52 -2.28
C THR A 5 7.90 5.29 -1.37
N LEU A 6 9.10 5.52 -1.90
CA LEU A 6 10.33 5.43 -1.12
C LEU A 6 10.35 6.44 0.02
N GLY A 7 9.90 7.67 -0.23
CA GLY A 7 9.79 8.72 0.80
C GLY A 7 8.82 8.31 1.91
N TRP A 8 7.66 7.72 1.55
CA TRP A 8 6.72 7.21 2.54
C TRP A 8 7.33 6.09 3.40
N LEU A 9 8.06 5.16 2.79
CA LEU A 9 8.78 4.10 3.51
C LEU A 9 9.80 4.70 4.51
N LYS A 10 10.54 5.73 4.09
CA LYS A 10 11.55 6.40 4.92
C LYS A 10 10.99 7.15 6.13
N GLU A 11 9.69 7.43 6.17
CA GLU A 11 9.04 7.98 7.37
C GLU A 11 8.93 6.94 8.51
N HIS A 12 8.98 5.65 8.18
CA HIS A 12 8.94 4.54 9.13
C HIS A 12 10.28 3.79 9.25
N LEU A 13 11.21 4.03 8.32
CA LEU A 13 12.51 3.37 8.27
C LEU A 13 13.62 4.41 8.11
N ASP A 14 14.35 4.66 9.18
CA ASP A 14 15.56 5.48 9.16
C ASP A 14 16.68 4.71 8.45
N THR A 15 16.97 5.10 7.19
CA THR A 15 17.90 4.38 6.32
C THR A 15 18.54 5.29 5.26
N ASP A 16 19.84 5.09 5.05
CA ASP A 16 20.60 5.68 3.94
C ASP A 16 20.74 4.70 2.74
N ALA A 17 20.10 3.54 2.81
CA ALA A 17 20.19 2.54 1.76
C ALA A 17 19.63 3.08 0.43
N PRO A 18 20.35 2.89 -0.69
CA PRO A 18 19.86 3.29 -2.00
C PRO A 18 18.66 2.42 -2.43
N LEU A 19 17.81 2.98 -3.30
CA LEU A 19 16.61 2.31 -3.82
C LEU A 19 16.88 0.87 -4.30
N ALA A 20 17.97 0.66 -5.04
CA ALA A 20 18.31 -0.66 -5.55
C ALA A 20 18.51 -1.70 -4.43
N ALA A 21 19.20 -1.32 -3.35
CA ALA A 21 19.42 -2.22 -2.20
C ALA A 21 18.10 -2.53 -1.46
N ILE A 22 17.19 -1.56 -1.37
CA ILE A 22 15.86 -1.76 -0.77
C ILE A 22 15.04 -2.74 -1.62
N ILE A 23 15.04 -2.59 -2.96
CA ILE A 23 14.33 -3.47 -3.89
C ILE A 23 14.81 -4.91 -3.77
N ASP A 24 16.14 -5.10 -3.80
CA ASP A 24 16.74 -6.42 -3.66
C ASP A 24 16.38 -7.06 -2.30
N LYS A 25 16.44 -6.27 -1.23
CA LYS A 25 16.12 -6.73 0.11
C LYS A 25 14.64 -7.12 0.26
N LEU A 26 13.71 -6.32 -0.28
CA LEU A 26 12.29 -6.64 -0.28
C LEU A 26 12.03 -8.02 -0.88
N THR A 27 12.58 -8.28 -2.06
CA THR A 27 12.45 -9.57 -2.72
C THR A 27 13.07 -10.71 -1.90
N MET A 28 14.25 -10.49 -1.32
CA MET A 28 14.94 -11.49 -0.49
C MET A 28 14.15 -11.88 0.77
N ILE A 29 13.42 -10.95 1.38
CA ILE A 29 12.60 -11.23 2.58
C ILE A 29 11.17 -11.70 2.24
N GLY A 30 10.90 -12.00 0.95
CA GLY A 30 9.63 -12.55 0.48
C GLY A 30 8.52 -11.51 0.26
N LEU A 31 8.91 -10.24 0.08
CA LEU A 31 8.05 -9.16 -0.40
C LEU A 31 8.45 -8.88 -1.86
N GLU A 32 7.96 -9.72 -2.78
CA GLU A 32 8.35 -9.71 -4.19
C GLU A 32 8.02 -8.37 -4.84
N VAL A 33 9.04 -7.69 -5.40
CA VAL A 33 8.86 -6.43 -6.11
C VAL A 33 8.42 -6.73 -7.54
N GLU A 34 7.21 -6.31 -7.89
CA GLU A 34 6.60 -6.47 -9.22
C GLU A 34 7.05 -5.35 -10.17
N SER A 35 7.08 -4.11 -9.66
CA SER A 35 7.46 -2.97 -10.47
C SER A 35 8.02 -1.82 -9.63
N VAL A 36 8.83 -0.99 -10.28
CA VAL A 36 9.32 0.28 -9.72
C VAL A 36 9.13 1.37 -10.75
N ALA A 37 8.38 2.40 -10.40
CA ALA A 37 8.16 3.57 -11.24
C ALA A 37 8.93 4.77 -10.68
N ASP A 38 10.08 5.09 -11.27
CA ASP A 38 10.88 6.26 -10.95
C ASP A 38 10.59 7.39 -11.96
N ARG A 39 9.54 8.16 -11.69
CA ARG A 39 9.16 9.31 -12.53
C ARG A 39 10.18 10.43 -12.42
N GLY A 40 10.82 10.60 -11.26
CA GLY A 40 11.86 11.61 -11.07
C GLY A 40 13.01 11.43 -12.04
N LYS A 41 13.47 10.19 -12.22
CA LYS A 41 14.51 9.87 -13.20
C LYS A 41 14.04 10.12 -14.65
N ALA A 42 12.83 9.71 -14.98
CA ALA A 42 12.27 9.90 -16.31
C ALA A 42 12.05 11.38 -16.65
N LEU A 43 11.70 12.20 -15.66
CA LEU A 43 11.42 13.63 -15.80
C LEU A 43 12.59 14.53 -15.39
N ALA A 44 13.76 13.98 -15.09
CA ALA A 44 14.94 14.75 -14.67
C ALA A 44 15.32 15.89 -15.64
N PRO A 45 15.19 15.75 -16.99
CA PRO A 45 15.51 16.82 -17.92
C PRO A 45 14.45 17.94 -17.99
N PHE A 46 13.29 17.78 -17.33
CA PHE A 46 12.17 18.71 -17.45
C PHE A 46 12.28 19.82 -16.41
N SER A 47 12.25 21.07 -16.86
CA SER A 47 12.39 22.24 -16.00
C SER A 47 11.17 23.15 -16.04
N ILE A 48 11.00 23.95 -15.00
CA ILE A 48 10.02 25.04 -14.96
C ILE A 48 10.56 26.17 -15.80
N ALA A 49 9.76 26.69 -16.73
CA ALA A 49 10.15 27.78 -17.62
C ALA A 49 9.06 28.83 -17.71
N ARG A 50 9.46 30.08 -18.07
CA ARG A 50 8.55 31.19 -18.30
C ARG A 50 8.51 31.55 -19.75
N VAL A 51 7.34 31.71 -20.32
CA VAL A 51 7.14 32.25 -21.68
C VAL A 51 7.29 33.78 -21.61
N ILE A 52 8.38 34.30 -22.16
CA ILE A 52 8.63 35.74 -22.21
C ILE A 52 7.69 36.39 -23.22
N SER A 53 7.67 35.86 -24.46
CA SER A 53 6.77 36.32 -25.54
C SER A 53 6.16 35.11 -26.25
N ALA A 54 4.95 35.29 -26.77
CA ALA A 54 4.24 34.30 -27.58
C ALA A 54 3.58 35.02 -28.77
N GLU A 55 4.28 35.04 -29.89
CA GLU A 55 3.87 35.73 -31.10
C GLU A 55 3.23 34.77 -32.11
N GLN A 56 2.39 35.29 -33.02
CA GLN A 56 1.78 34.49 -34.08
C GLN A 56 2.87 33.92 -35.01
N HIS A 57 2.78 32.64 -35.33
CA HIS A 57 3.71 32.00 -36.26
C HIS A 57 3.51 32.56 -37.68
N PRO A 58 4.57 32.94 -38.40
CA PRO A 58 4.44 33.62 -39.71
C PRO A 58 3.77 32.75 -40.78
N ASN A 59 3.85 31.42 -40.68
CA ASN A 59 3.38 30.50 -41.70
C ASN A 59 2.31 29.52 -41.17
N ALA A 60 1.66 29.81 -40.02
CA ALA A 60 0.68 28.90 -39.44
C ALA A 60 -0.24 29.56 -38.39
N ASP A 61 -1.54 29.59 -38.68
CA ASP A 61 -2.56 30.29 -37.86
C ASP A 61 -2.75 29.67 -36.44
N ARG A 62 -2.46 28.38 -36.27
CA ARG A 62 -2.63 27.67 -34.99
C ARG A 62 -1.35 27.52 -34.20
N LEU A 63 -0.24 28.09 -34.65
CA LEU A 63 1.04 27.97 -33.97
C LEU A 63 1.49 29.34 -33.44
N ARG A 64 2.24 29.30 -32.34
CA ARG A 64 2.92 30.47 -31.77
C ARG A 64 4.42 30.23 -31.73
N VAL A 65 5.19 31.28 -31.95
CA VAL A 65 6.63 31.34 -31.71
C VAL A 65 6.81 31.92 -30.31
N CYS A 66 7.29 31.11 -29.39
CA CYS A 66 7.48 31.49 -28.00
C CYS A 66 8.98 31.68 -27.71
N MET A 67 9.33 32.78 -27.06
CA MET A 67 10.64 32.95 -26.42
C MET A 67 10.49 32.50 -24.96
N VAL A 68 11.27 31.50 -24.55
CA VAL A 68 11.12 30.80 -23.28
C VAL A 68 12.38 30.98 -22.44
N ASP A 69 12.21 31.58 -21.27
CA ASP A 69 13.21 31.65 -20.22
C ASP A 69 13.23 30.32 -19.44
N THR A 70 14.31 29.57 -19.57
CA THR A 70 14.50 28.27 -18.89
C THR A 70 15.28 28.36 -17.59
N GLY A 71 15.69 29.58 -17.19
CA GLY A 71 16.57 29.81 -16.03
C GLY A 71 18.04 29.44 -16.28
N ALA A 72 18.39 29.00 -17.50
CA ALA A 72 19.73 28.56 -17.86
C ALA A 72 20.22 29.28 -19.13
N GLY A 73 20.69 30.51 -19.00
CA GLY A 73 21.31 31.29 -20.09
C GLY A 73 20.30 32.08 -20.94
N GLU A 74 20.56 32.14 -22.25
CA GLU A 74 19.74 32.89 -23.20
C GLU A 74 18.36 32.25 -23.39
N PRO A 75 17.30 33.08 -23.62
CA PRO A 75 15.97 32.58 -23.92
C PRO A 75 15.95 31.67 -25.16
N VAL A 76 15.17 30.61 -25.07
CA VAL A 76 15.07 29.55 -26.08
C VAL A 76 13.83 29.74 -26.94
N GLN A 77 14.00 29.71 -28.29
CA GLN A 77 12.87 29.75 -29.20
C GLN A 77 12.18 28.40 -29.30
N VAL A 78 10.86 28.40 -29.07
CA VAL A 78 10.00 27.19 -29.09
C VAL A 78 8.77 27.48 -29.95
N VAL A 79 8.47 26.62 -30.90
CA VAL A 79 7.20 26.66 -31.64
C VAL A 79 6.16 25.81 -30.90
N CYS A 80 5.07 26.44 -30.46
CA CYS A 80 4.02 25.82 -29.64
C CYS A 80 2.67 25.88 -30.36
N GLY A 81 1.97 24.72 -30.37
CA GLY A 81 0.62 24.60 -30.94
C GLY A 81 -0.50 24.58 -29.88
N ALA A 82 -0.16 24.75 -28.62
CA ALA A 82 -1.13 24.73 -27.55
C ALA A 82 -1.97 26.02 -27.51
N PRO A 83 -3.30 25.93 -27.36
CA PRO A 83 -4.19 27.09 -27.42
C PRO A 83 -3.99 28.03 -26.22
N ASN A 84 -3.50 27.54 -25.10
CA ASN A 84 -3.26 28.30 -23.87
C ASN A 84 -1.87 28.97 -23.83
N ALA A 85 -1.01 28.75 -24.81
CA ALA A 85 0.32 29.40 -24.86
C ALA A 85 0.20 30.91 -24.95
N ARG A 86 0.76 31.65 -23.97
CA ARG A 86 0.71 33.11 -23.87
C ARG A 86 1.92 33.68 -23.15
N SER A 87 2.20 34.96 -23.44
CA SER A 87 3.27 35.70 -22.76
C SER A 87 3.00 35.77 -21.24
N GLY A 88 4.05 35.67 -20.45
CA GLY A 88 4.03 35.76 -19.00
C GLY A 88 3.70 34.44 -18.26
N MET A 89 3.12 33.42 -18.93
CA MET A 89 2.79 32.16 -18.30
C MET A 89 4.05 31.37 -17.92
N LYS A 90 3.94 30.56 -16.87
CA LYS A 90 4.93 29.53 -16.52
C LYS A 90 4.42 28.16 -16.93
N GLY A 91 5.32 27.33 -17.44
CA GLY A 91 5.01 25.97 -17.88
C GLY A 91 6.20 25.04 -17.72
N VAL A 92 6.08 23.84 -18.28
CA VAL A 92 7.13 22.82 -18.22
C VAL A 92 7.84 22.75 -19.57
N PHE A 93 9.15 22.96 -19.55
CA PHE A 93 10.03 22.96 -20.72
C PHE A 93 10.80 21.63 -20.81
N VAL A 94 10.95 21.16 -22.04
CA VAL A 94 11.73 19.99 -22.42
C VAL A 94 12.84 20.39 -23.37
N PRO A 95 14.12 20.18 -23.02
CA PRO A 95 15.23 20.45 -23.91
C PRO A 95 15.37 19.39 -25.01
N PRO A 96 16.04 19.70 -26.15
CA PRO A 96 16.42 18.69 -27.13
C PRO A 96 17.30 17.60 -26.49
N GLY A 97 17.14 16.37 -26.95
CA GLY A 97 17.81 15.18 -26.40
C GLY A 97 17.01 14.48 -25.26
N ALA A 98 16.01 15.13 -24.68
CA ALA A 98 15.17 14.52 -23.66
C ALA A 98 14.12 13.58 -24.27
N PHE A 99 13.85 12.46 -23.57
CA PHE A 99 12.80 11.52 -23.94
C PHE A 99 11.44 11.96 -23.39
N ILE A 100 10.42 12.01 -24.24
CA ILE A 100 9.04 12.40 -23.90
C ILE A 100 8.21 11.13 -23.69
N PRO A 101 7.85 10.75 -22.44
CA PRO A 101 7.23 9.45 -22.14
C PRO A 101 5.88 9.23 -22.83
N GLY A 102 5.03 10.26 -22.92
CA GLY A 102 3.69 10.16 -23.49
C GLY A 102 3.69 10.00 -25.01
N LYS A 103 4.72 10.53 -25.69
CA LYS A 103 4.91 10.38 -27.14
C LYS A 103 5.86 9.26 -27.54
N ASN A 104 6.51 8.63 -26.57
CA ASN A 104 7.51 7.59 -26.80
C ASN A 104 8.58 8.01 -27.82
N MET A 105 9.09 9.25 -27.69
CA MET A 105 10.07 9.82 -28.62
C MET A 105 11.11 10.67 -27.90
N THR A 106 12.30 10.78 -28.50
CA THR A 106 13.32 11.73 -28.05
C THR A 106 13.17 13.03 -28.85
N LEU A 107 13.12 14.16 -28.14
CA LEU A 107 12.98 15.47 -28.75
C LEU A 107 14.25 15.85 -29.47
N ALA A 108 14.12 16.31 -30.71
CA ALA A 108 15.23 16.89 -31.50
C ALA A 108 14.97 18.36 -31.79
N VAL A 109 16.03 19.11 -32.06
CA VAL A 109 15.89 20.44 -32.65
C VAL A 109 15.25 20.26 -34.02
N GLY A 110 14.19 20.99 -34.29
CA GLY A 110 13.43 20.86 -35.53
C GLY A 110 13.01 22.20 -36.13
N LYS A 111 12.70 22.21 -37.44
CA LYS A 111 12.06 23.35 -38.11
C LYS A 111 10.58 23.05 -38.33
N ILE A 112 9.72 23.84 -37.71
CA ILE A 112 8.26 23.72 -37.85
C ILE A 112 7.77 24.83 -38.76
N ARG A 113 7.32 24.46 -39.97
CA ARG A 113 6.91 25.41 -41.03
C ARG A 113 7.91 26.56 -41.27
N GLY A 114 9.22 26.22 -41.24
CA GLY A 114 10.31 27.15 -41.51
C GLY A 114 10.91 27.85 -40.30
N VAL A 115 10.26 27.79 -39.12
CA VAL A 115 10.75 28.38 -37.86
C VAL A 115 11.43 27.31 -37.03
N GLU A 116 12.61 27.58 -36.51
CA GLU A 116 13.37 26.66 -35.64
C GLU A 116 12.75 26.56 -34.26
N SER A 117 12.62 25.33 -33.75
CA SER A 117 12.20 25.05 -32.38
C SER A 117 13.29 24.28 -31.66
N ARG A 118 13.83 24.83 -30.56
CA ARG A 118 14.91 24.28 -29.76
C ARG A 118 14.42 23.75 -28.43
N GLY A 119 13.22 23.18 -28.40
CA GLY A 119 12.58 22.61 -27.21
C GLY A 119 11.10 22.47 -27.42
N MET A 120 10.43 22.08 -26.35
CA MET A 120 8.98 21.90 -26.32
C MET A 120 8.41 22.33 -24.98
N LEU A 121 7.24 22.98 -24.97
CA LEU A 121 6.37 23.12 -23.81
C LEU A 121 5.38 21.95 -23.80
N VAL A 122 5.17 21.28 -22.67
CA VAL A 122 4.45 19.99 -22.63
C VAL A 122 3.16 20.05 -21.84
N SER A 123 2.25 19.14 -22.21
CA SER A 123 1.01 18.83 -21.50
C SER A 123 1.23 17.72 -20.46
N GLU A 124 0.23 17.48 -19.60
CA GLU A 124 0.24 16.38 -18.64
C GLU A 124 0.28 15.01 -19.34
N PHE A 125 -0.39 14.87 -20.48
CA PHE A 125 -0.36 13.65 -21.30
C PHE A 125 1.05 13.28 -21.74
N GLU A 126 1.84 14.25 -22.21
CA GLU A 126 3.20 14.04 -22.69
C GLU A 126 4.15 13.57 -21.56
N LEU A 127 3.84 13.93 -20.32
CA LEU A 127 4.55 13.48 -19.12
C LEU A 127 3.98 12.18 -18.52
N LYS A 128 2.92 11.59 -19.09
CA LYS A 128 2.15 10.48 -18.50
C LYS A 128 1.67 10.75 -17.06
N ILE A 129 1.27 11.99 -16.79
CA ILE A 129 0.70 12.41 -15.50
C ILE A 129 -0.80 12.19 -15.52
N SER A 130 -1.47 12.60 -16.60
CA SER A 130 -2.89 12.37 -16.86
C SER A 130 -3.16 12.20 -18.35
N ASP A 131 -4.43 11.92 -18.73
CA ASP A 131 -4.87 11.86 -20.12
C ASP A 131 -5.19 13.25 -20.71
N ASN A 132 -4.98 14.32 -19.94
CA ASN A 132 -5.26 15.68 -20.36
C ASN A 132 -4.21 16.17 -21.39
N HIS A 133 -4.67 16.46 -22.60
CA HIS A 133 -3.88 16.96 -23.72
C HIS A 133 -4.41 18.30 -24.26
N GLU A 134 -5.34 18.97 -23.56
CA GLU A 134 -5.96 20.23 -23.95
C GLU A 134 -5.08 21.45 -23.62
N GLY A 135 -3.82 21.44 -24.06
CA GLY A 135 -2.89 22.52 -23.82
C GLY A 135 -1.65 22.09 -23.06
N ILE A 136 -0.76 23.02 -22.81
CA ILE A 136 0.45 22.83 -22.02
C ILE A 136 0.16 23.05 -20.55
N ILE A 137 0.97 22.41 -19.68
CA ILE A 137 0.90 22.60 -18.23
C ILE A 137 1.08 24.07 -17.89
N GLU A 138 0.15 24.64 -17.16
CA GLU A 138 0.23 25.98 -16.61
C GLU A 138 0.56 25.92 -15.13
N LEU A 139 1.63 26.59 -14.73
CA LEU A 139 2.12 26.59 -13.35
C LEU A 139 1.78 27.93 -12.67
N PRO A 140 1.62 27.93 -11.33
CA PRO A 140 1.45 29.15 -10.54
C PRO A 140 2.57 30.17 -10.77
N GLY A 141 2.26 31.46 -10.60
CA GLY A 141 3.21 32.53 -10.82
C GLY A 141 4.44 32.54 -9.92
N ASP A 142 4.39 31.87 -8.78
CA ASP A 142 5.48 31.69 -7.80
C ASP A 142 6.38 30.47 -8.11
N ALA A 143 6.03 29.61 -9.09
CA ALA A 143 6.85 28.46 -9.45
C ALA A 143 8.26 28.91 -9.88
N PRO A 144 9.36 28.33 -9.33
CA PRO A 144 10.73 28.81 -9.56
C PRO A 144 11.23 28.42 -10.96
N VAL A 145 11.50 29.41 -11.81
CA VAL A 145 12.04 29.19 -13.15
C VAL A 145 13.43 28.55 -13.06
N GLY A 146 13.69 27.56 -13.93
CA GLY A 146 14.93 26.78 -13.96
C GLY A 146 14.97 25.60 -12.99
N ALA A 147 14.05 25.51 -12.03
CA ALA A 147 13.98 24.37 -11.12
C ALA A 147 13.49 23.11 -11.83
N SER A 148 13.87 21.93 -11.29
CA SER A 148 13.34 20.64 -11.73
C SER A 148 11.82 20.59 -11.52
N TYR A 149 11.09 20.33 -12.62
CA TYR A 149 9.64 20.15 -12.54
C TYR A 149 9.25 18.93 -11.70
N ALA A 150 10.00 17.83 -11.84
CA ALA A 150 9.72 16.61 -11.06
C ALA A 150 9.79 16.85 -9.56
N GLN A 151 10.83 17.56 -9.08
CA GLN A 151 10.98 17.89 -7.67
C GLN A 151 9.89 18.86 -7.19
N TRP A 152 9.66 19.93 -7.94
CA TRP A 152 8.63 20.91 -7.57
C TRP A 152 7.22 20.30 -7.51
N ALA A 153 6.91 19.41 -8.45
CA ALA A 153 5.63 18.73 -8.52
C ALA A 153 5.53 17.53 -7.54
N GLY A 154 6.64 17.14 -6.86
CA GLY A 154 6.70 15.96 -5.98
C GLY A 154 6.54 14.64 -6.73
N LEU A 155 7.08 14.56 -7.95
CA LEU A 155 7.07 13.38 -8.81
C LEU A 155 8.40 12.59 -8.74
N ASP A 156 9.33 13.04 -7.92
CA ASP A 156 10.67 12.47 -7.74
C ASP A 156 10.74 11.38 -6.65
N ASP A 157 9.60 11.02 -6.08
CA ASP A 157 9.51 9.93 -5.10
C ASP A 157 9.18 8.60 -5.80
N PRO A 158 10.14 7.65 -5.90
CA PRO A 158 9.91 6.39 -6.61
C PRO A 158 8.79 5.57 -5.97
N VAL A 159 7.88 5.06 -6.81
CA VAL A 159 6.79 4.18 -6.41
C VAL A 159 7.24 2.72 -6.55
N ILE A 160 7.13 1.97 -5.48
CA ILE A 160 7.45 0.54 -5.40
C ILE A 160 6.14 -0.23 -5.30
N GLU A 161 5.95 -1.22 -6.15
CA GLU A 161 4.83 -2.14 -6.12
C GLU A 161 5.30 -3.53 -5.72
N ILE A 162 4.68 -4.09 -4.68
CA ILE A 162 5.01 -5.43 -4.19
C ILE A 162 3.80 -6.36 -4.22
N ASN A 163 4.08 -7.64 -4.43
CA ASN A 163 3.11 -8.71 -4.30
C ASN A 163 3.15 -9.30 -2.88
N LEU A 164 1.99 -9.42 -2.26
CA LEU A 164 1.86 -9.98 -0.93
C LEU A 164 1.18 -11.34 -0.98
N THR A 165 1.85 -12.35 -0.46
CA THR A 165 1.21 -13.65 -0.23
C THR A 165 0.06 -13.52 0.78
N PRO A 166 -0.96 -14.40 0.74
CA PRO A 166 -2.13 -14.29 1.64
C PRO A 166 -1.81 -14.33 3.15
N ASN A 167 -0.61 -14.76 3.52
CA ASN A 167 -0.15 -14.82 4.91
C ASN A 167 0.61 -13.57 5.38
N ARG A 168 0.80 -12.59 4.52
CA ARG A 168 1.55 -11.38 4.80
C ARG A 168 0.64 -10.15 4.94
N GLY A 169 -0.51 -10.32 5.60
CA GLY A 169 -1.40 -9.21 5.97
C GLY A 169 -0.70 -8.13 6.82
N ASP A 170 0.30 -8.52 7.59
CA ASP A 170 1.16 -7.65 8.38
C ASP A 170 1.98 -6.64 7.54
N CYS A 171 2.23 -6.93 6.26
CA CYS A 171 2.90 -6.04 5.31
C CYS A 171 1.93 -5.37 4.33
N ALA A 172 0.61 -5.45 4.58
CA ALA A 172 -0.38 -4.72 3.80
C ALA A 172 -0.46 -3.21 4.16
N GLY A 173 0.54 -2.70 4.87
CA GLY A 173 0.79 -1.30 5.17
C GLY A 173 2.29 -0.99 5.17
N VAL A 174 2.63 0.28 4.87
CA VAL A 174 4.04 0.75 4.77
C VAL A 174 4.80 0.52 6.07
N ASN A 175 4.16 0.76 7.21
CA ASN A 175 4.71 0.52 8.54
C ASN A 175 5.19 -0.92 8.73
N GLY A 176 4.40 -1.92 8.30
CA GLY A 176 4.79 -3.34 8.39
C GLY A 176 5.96 -3.70 7.48
N ILE A 177 6.03 -3.09 6.30
CA ILE A 177 7.15 -3.25 5.35
C ILE A 177 8.43 -2.69 5.96
N ALA A 178 8.36 -1.49 6.55
CA ALA A 178 9.48 -0.83 7.23
C ALA A 178 10.04 -1.67 8.38
N ARG A 179 9.14 -2.24 9.23
CA ARG A 179 9.53 -3.16 10.30
C ARG A 179 10.32 -4.36 9.78
N ASP A 180 9.87 -4.97 8.68
CA ASP A 180 10.52 -6.13 8.10
C ASP A 180 11.89 -5.79 7.49
N LEU A 181 12.00 -4.67 6.80
CA LEU A 181 13.27 -4.17 6.28
C LEU A 181 14.25 -3.84 7.41
N ALA A 182 13.78 -3.22 8.48
CA ALA A 182 14.61 -2.97 9.66
C ALA A 182 15.08 -4.28 10.30
N ALA A 183 14.20 -5.27 10.45
CA ALA A 183 14.57 -6.60 10.94
C ALA A 183 15.62 -7.29 10.05
N ALA A 184 15.59 -7.01 8.74
CA ALA A 184 16.56 -7.49 7.77
C ALA A 184 17.83 -6.61 7.67
N GLY A 185 18.06 -5.68 8.59
CA GLY A 185 19.28 -4.89 8.67
C GLY A 185 19.35 -3.67 7.76
N MET A 186 18.21 -3.25 7.17
CA MET A 186 18.19 -2.13 6.22
C MET A 186 18.06 -0.75 6.86
N GLY A 187 18.09 -0.67 8.18
CA GLY A 187 17.97 0.58 8.92
C GLY A 187 17.31 0.39 10.28
N ARG A 188 16.87 1.48 10.88
CA ARG A 188 16.17 1.49 12.17
C ARG A 188 14.69 1.75 11.94
N TYR A 189 13.85 0.87 12.49
CA TYR A 189 12.39 1.04 12.47
C TYR A 189 11.99 2.16 13.44
N ASP A 190 11.19 3.10 12.97
CA ASP A 190 10.59 4.17 13.76
C ASP A 190 9.14 3.79 14.13
N ASP A 191 9.00 3.15 15.30
CA ASP A 191 7.71 2.77 15.86
C ASP A 191 7.14 3.94 16.67
N ARG A 192 6.42 4.82 16.00
CA ARG A 192 5.74 5.95 16.66
C ARG A 192 4.47 5.48 17.33
N PRO A 193 4.37 5.56 18.66
CA PRO A 193 3.14 5.23 19.37
C PRO A 193 2.02 6.21 18.99
N VAL A 194 0.81 5.69 18.87
CA VAL A 194 -0.37 6.53 18.67
C VAL A 194 -0.79 7.14 20.00
N THR A 195 -0.90 8.46 20.04
CA THR A 195 -1.40 9.17 21.21
C THR A 195 -2.93 9.05 21.26
N PRO A 196 -3.52 8.57 22.38
CA PRO A 196 -4.96 8.51 22.53
C PRO A 196 -5.61 9.90 22.45
N VAL A 197 -6.69 10.00 21.70
CA VAL A 197 -7.51 11.22 21.62
C VAL A 197 -8.59 11.19 22.71
N ARG A 198 -8.60 12.18 23.58
CA ARG A 198 -9.64 12.32 24.63
C ARG A 198 -10.91 12.89 24.02
N GLY A 199 -12.04 12.23 24.30
CA GLY A 199 -13.36 12.75 23.95
C GLY A 199 -13.82 13.85 24.93
N GLY A 200 -14.48 14.88 24.40
CA GLY A 200 -15.07 15.95 25.18
C GLY A 200 -16.53 15.69 25.59
N PHE A 201 -17.18 14.70 24.98
CA PHE A 201 -18.58 14.36 25.22
C PHE A 201 -18.85 12.88 24.85
N PRO A 202 -19.91 12.24 25.37
CA PRO A 202 -20.30 10.89 24.99
C PRO A 202 -20.67 10.81 23.50
N CYS A 203 -20.30 9.72 22.82
CA CYS A 203 -20.75 9.50 21.44
C CYS A 203 -22.28 9.30 21.41
N PRO A 204 -23.03 10.12 20.65
CA PRO A 204 -24.49 10.02 20.64
C PRO A 204 -25.02 8.79 19.88
N THR A 205 -24.20 8.20 19.01
CA THR A 205 -24.57 7.02 18.22
C THR A 205 -24.05 5.76 18.91
N ASN A 206 -24.95 4.84 19.24
CA ASN A 206 -24.60 3.54 19.78
C ASN A 206 -24.46 2.49 18.67
N VAL A 207 -23.76 1.40 19.00
CA VAL A 207 -23.58 0.26 18.10
C VAL A 207 -24.02 -1.02 18.77
N THR A 208 -24.84 -1.79 18.08
CA THR A 208 -25.27 -3.12 18.52
C THR A 208 -24.71 -4.19 17.57
N LEU A 209 -24.19 -5.30 18.12
CA LEU A 209 -23.78 -6.46 17.35
C LEU A 209 -24.89 -7.51 17.48
N ASP A 210 -25.75 -7.61 16.45
CA ASP A 210 -26.89 -8.52 16.43
C ASP A 210 -26.66 -9.69 15.46
N PHE A 211 -26.22 -10.80 16.00
CA PHE A 211 -26.04 -12.06 15.25
C PHE A 211 -26.93 -13.17 15.77
N GLY A 212 -27.84 -12.89 16.73
CA GLY A 212 -28.71 -13.86 17.35
C GLY A 212 -27.95 -15.09 17.85
N ALA A 213 -28.45 -16.28 17.55
CA ALA A 213 -27.81 -17.55 17.91
C ALA A 213 -26.64 -17.95 16.97
N THR A 214 -26.36 -17.16 15.91
CA THR A 214 -25.29 -17.49 14.96
C THR A 214 -23.95 -16.92 15.42
N PRO A 215 -22.81 -17.51 15.02
CA PRO A 215 -21.50 -16.94 15.32
C PRO A 215 -21.36 -15.49 14.83
N SER A 216 -20.80 -14.65 15.69
CA SER A 216 -20.53 -13.25 15.34
C SER A 216 -19.54 -13.15 14.18
N LEU A 217 -19.87 -12.30 13.22
CA LEU A 217 -18.99 -11.94 12.09
C LEU A 217 -18.20 -10.65 12.36
N CYS A 218 -18.50 -9.95 13.47
CA CYS A 218 -17.83 -8.77 13.96
C CYS A 218 -17.43 -8.96 15.44
N PRO A 219 -16.20 -9.34 15.74
CA PRO A 219 -15.75 -9.50 17.13
C PRO A 219 -15.77 -8.20 17.94
N ALA A 220 -15.44 -7.08 17.31
CA ALA A 220 -15.45 -5.75 17.93
C ALA A 220 -15.66 -4.66 16.90
N PHE A 221 -16.35 -3.60 17.32
CA PHE A 221 -16.64 -2.40 16.53
C PHE A 221 -16.42 -1.16 17.39
N GLY A 222 -15.57 -0.25 16.94
CA GLY A 222 -15.30 1.03 17.57
C GLY A 222 -15.83 2.18 16.72
N LEU A 223 -16.47 3.16 17.37
CA LEU A 223 -17.05 4.33 16.73
C LEU A 223 -16.69 5.59 17.50
N ARG A 224 -16.37 6.66 16.78
CA ARG A 224 -16.14 8.02 17.34
C ARG A 224 -16.81 9.04 16.46
N LEU A 225 -17.53 9.98 17.06
CA LEU A 225 -18.02 11.18 16.39
C LEU A 225 -16.97 12.30 16.53
N VAL A 226 -16.73 13.04 15.44
CA VAL A 226 -16.08 14.35 15.49
C VAL A 226 -17.06 15.35 14.91
N ARG A 227 -17.52 16.30 15.73
CA ARG A 227 -18.49 17.34 15.32
C ARG A 227 -17.78 18.64 14.96
N GLY A 228 -18.41 19.42 14.09
CA GLY A 228 -17.91 20.73 13.69
C GLY A 228 -16.66 20.69 12.80
N VAL A 229 -16.49 19.64 12.02
CA VAL A 229 -15.38 19.53 11.07
C VAL A 229 -15.60 20.40 9.83
N ARG A 230 -14.53 20.86 9.23
CA ARG A 230 -14.52 21.50 7.90
C ARG A 230 -13.86 20.56 6.90
N ASN A 231 -14.70 19.85 6.15
CA ASN A 231 -14.22 18.94 5.12
C ASN A 231 -13.90 19.71 3.84
N ALA A 232 -12.64 19.69 3.43
CA ALA A 232 -12.10 20.42 2.29
C ALA A 232 -11.34 19.44 1.36
N PRO A 233 -10.84 19.89 0.20
CA PRO A 233 -9.83 19.15 -0.54
C PRO A 233 -8.63 18.84 0.34
N SER A 234 -8.07 17.67 0.21
CA SER A 234 -6.93 17.22 1.01
C SER A 234 -5.70 18.12 0.84
N PRO A 235 -4.92 18.33 1.92
CA PRO A 235 -3.67 19.06 1.82
C PRO A 235 -2.74 18.38 0.81
N GLN A 236 -1.90 19.17 0.15
CA GLN A 236 -1.11 18.75 -1.01
C GLN A 236 -0.24 17.50 -0.72
N TRP A 237 0.35 17.42 0.48
CA TRP A 237 1.17 16.26 0.85
C TRP A 237 0.37 14.94 0.86
N LEU A 238 -0.88 14.97 1.36
CA LEU A 238 -1.76 13.80 1.43
C LEU A 238 -2.27 13.43 0.02
N ALA A 239 -2.73 14.43 -0.74
CA ALA A 239 -3.20 14.23 -2.11
C ALA A 239 -2.10 13.67 -3.02
N ARG A 240 -0.87 14.21 -2.97
CA ARG A 240 0.28 13.70 -3.74
C ARG A 240 0.59 12.26 -3.41
N ARG A 241 0.60 11.89 -2.12
CA ARG A 241 0.91 10.54 -1.66
C ARG A 241 -0.10 9.51 -2.16
N LEU A 242 -1.39 9.82 -2.07
CA LEU A 242 -2.45 8.95 -2.58
C LEU A 242 -2.40 8.84 -4.10
N THR A 243 -2.20 9.97 -4.80
CA THR A 243 -2.06 9.98 -6.27
C THR A 243 -0.87 9.16 -6.74
N ALA A 244 0.26 9.20 -6.03
CA ALA A 244 1.46 8.43 -6.38
C ALA A 244 1.20 6.92 -6.43
N ILE A 245 0.35 6.40 -5.54
CA ILE A 245 -0.03 4.98 -5.49
C ILE A 245 -1.24 4.64 -6.36
N GLY A 246 -1.78 5.61 -7.12
CA GLY A 246 -2.88 5.43 -8.06
C GLY A 246 -4.28 5.64 -7.46
N LEU A 247 -4.39 6.20 -6.27
CA LEU A 247 -5.67 6.60 -5.69
C LEU A 247 -6.02 8.04 -6.10
N ARG A 248 -7.30 8.27 -6.38
CA ARG A 248 -7.82 9.60 -6.63
C ARG A 248 -8.21 10.25 -5.30
N PRO A 249 -7.63 11.40 -4.92
CA PRO A 249 -8.10 12.16 -3.77
C PRO A 249 -9.56 12.57 -3.94
N ILE A 250 -10.34 12.49 -2.86
CA ILE A 250 -11.79 12.77 -2.84
C ILE A 250 -12.06 13.99 -1.97
N ASN A 251 -11.80 13.87 -0.68
CA ASN A 251 -11.87 14.94 0.33
C ASN A 251 -11.06 14.51 1.56
N THR A 252 -10.72 15.44 2.44
CA THR A 252 -9.80 15.16 3.55
C THR A 252 -10.25 14.01 4.44
N LEU A 253 -11.53 13.89 4.76
CA LEU A 253 -12.04 12.83 5.64
C LEU A 253 -11.85 11.43 5.04
N VAL A 254 -12.22 11.27 3.77
CA VAL A 254 -12.05 10.00 3.05
C VAL A 254 -10.57 9.69 2.81
N ASP A 255 -9.79 10.69 2.47
CA ASP A 255 -8.36 10.53 2.16
C ASP A 255 -7.54 10.17 3.40
N ILE A 256 -7.92 10.63 4.59
CA ILE A 256 -7.35 10.17 5.87
C ILE A 256 -7.55 8.67 6.05
N THR A 257 -8.75 8.14 5.78
CA THR A 257 -9.01 6.69 5.91
C THR A 257 -8.22 5.88 4.90
N ASN A 258 -8.11 6.37 3.66
CA ASN A 258 -7.26 5.78 2.63
C ASN A 258 -5.78 5.78 3.03
N PHE A 259 -5.28 6.91 3.55
CA PHE A 259 -3.91 7.03 4.02
C PHE A 259 -3.60 6.00 5.12
N ILE A 260 -4.41 5.93 6.18
CA ILE A 260 -4.21 4.99 7.29
C ILE A 260 -4.32 3.54 6.81
N THR A 261 -5.20 3.26 5.85
CA THR A 261 -5.33 1.94 5.22
C THR A 261 -4.00 1.50 4.59
N TYR A 262 -3.30 2.38 3.89
CA TYR A 262 -2.01 2.07 3.26
C TYR A 262 -0.83 2.24 4.21
N ASP A 263 -0.88 3.19 5.13
CA ASP A 263 0.19 3.43 6.10
C ASP A 263 0.30 2.30 7.12
N ARG A 264 -0.83 1.95 7.76
CA ARG A 264 -0.89 1.02 8.90
C ARG A 264 -1.50 -0.34 8.57
N GLY A 265 -1.97 -0.55 7.33
CA GLY A 265 -2.70 -1.77 6.96
C GLY A 265 -4.03 -1.91 7.70
N ARG A 266 -4.60 -0.80 8.20
CA ARG A 266 -5.84 -0.74 8.97
C ARG A 266 -6.92 0.01 8.17
N PRO A 267 -7.83 -0.67 7.48
CA PRO A 267 -8.97 -0.02 6.85
C PRO A 267 -9.90 0.56 7.91
N LEU A 268 -10.34 1.78 7.64
CA LEU A 268 -11.31 2.54 8.41
C LEU A 268 -12.43 3.00 7.47
N HIS A 269 -13.58 3.36 8.04
CA HIS A 269 -14.64 3.99 7.28
C HIS A 269 -15.13 5.25 7.98
N VAL A 270 -15.67 6.19 7.19
CA VAL A 270 -16.27 7.42 7.69
C VAL A 270 -17.67 7.60 7.14
N PHE A 271 -18.60 7.91 8.02
CA PHE A 271 -19.98 8.24 7.68
C PHE A 271 -20.24 9.73 7.94
N ASP A 272 -20.99 10.35 7.07
CA ASP A 272 -21.63 11.65 7.37
C ASP A 272 -22.69 11.44 8.46
N ALA A 273 -22.42 11.97 9.65
CA ALA A 273 -23.28 11.73 10.82
C ALA A 273 -24.70 12.23 10.63
N ALA A 274 -24.91 13.29 9.85
CA ALA A 274 -26.25 13.84 9.57
C ALA A 274 -27.09 12.89 8.68
N LYS A 275 -26.43 12.03 7.92
CA LYS A 275 -27.08 11.07 7.02
C LYS A 275 -27.36 9.72 7.69
N VAL A 276 -26.69 9.39 8.79
CA VAL A 276 -26.98 8.19 9.60
C VAL A 276 -28.23 8.42 10.43
N LYS A 277 -29.15 7.46 10.43
CA LYS A 277 -30.43 7.56 11.15
C LYS A 277 -30.43 6.66 12.40
N GLY A 278 -30.42 7.32 13.56
CA GLY A 278 -30.42 6.65 14.86
C GLY A 278 -29.11 5.91 15.16
N ASN A 279 -29.21 4.68 15.65
CA ASN A 279 -28.08 3.84 16.03
C ASN A 279 -27.65 2.91 14.91
N LEU A 280 -26.41 2.41 15.00
CA LEU A 280 -25.89 1.41 14.08
C LEU A 280 -26.10 -0.02 14.62
N THR A 281 -26.48 -0.91 13.74
CA THR A 281 -26.56 -2.35 14.02
C THR A 281 -25.69 -3.11 13.04
N VAL A 282 -24.76 -3.89 13.57
CA VAL A 282 -23.95 -4.83 12.78
C VAL A 282 -24.61 -6.19 12.83
N ARG A 283 -25.06 -6.69 11.69
CA ARG A 283 -25.84 -7.91 11.60
C ARG A 283 -25.58 -8.67 10.29
N ARG A 284 -26.21 -9.79 10.12
CA ARG A 284 -26.33 -10.40 8.80
C ARG A 284 -27.36 -9.61 7.97
N ALA A 285 -27.13 -9.54 6.66
CA ALA A 285 -28.14 -8.98 5.77
C ALA A 285 -29.39 -9.86 5.76
N HIS A 286 -30.55 -9.28 5.42
CA HIS A 286 -31.74 -10.04 5.09
C HIS A 286 -31.76 -10.38 3.60
N ALA A 287 -32.39 -11.47 3.23
CA ALA A 287 -32.51 -11.88 1.83
C ALA A 287 -33.20 -10.79 0.99
N GLY A 288 -32.56 -10.37 -0.09
CA GLY A 288 -33.09 -9.36 -1.00
C GLY A 288 -32.88 -7.91 -0.58
N GLU A 289 -32.22 -7.63 0.56
CA GLU A 289 -31.78 -6.27 0.87
C GLU A 289 -30.86 -5.74 -0.21
N LYS A 290 -30.89 -4.43 -0.46
CA LYS A 290 -30.09 -3.78 -1.50
C LYS A 290 -29.24 -2.67 -0.91
N LEU A 291 -28.02 -2.56 -1.42
CA LEU A 291 -27.10 -1.47 -1.09
C LEU A 291 -26.60 -0.82 -2.39
N THR A 292 -26.86 0.48 -2.56
CA THR A 292 -26.11 1.28 -3.54
C THR A 292 -24.80 1.69 -2.90
N ALA A 293 -23.69 1.09 -3.37
CA ALA A 293 -22.37 1.28 -2.77
C ALA A 293 -21.64 2.51 -3.33
N LEU A 294 -20.50 2.88 -2.74
CA LEU A 294 -19.69 4.04 -3.13
C LEU A 294 -19.15 3.96 -4.57
N ASP A 295 -19.12 2.78 -5.20
CA ASP A 295 -18.78 2.62 -6.63
C ASP A 295 -19.97 2.89 -7.57
N GLY A 296 -21.11 3.31 -7.03
CA GLY A 296 -22.35 3.62 -7.77
C GLY A 296 -23.18 2.40 -8.19
N LYS A 297 -22.73 1.18 -7.85
CA LYS A 297 -23.47 -0.05 -8.18
C LYS A 297 -24.45 -0.43 -7.08
N CYS A 298 -25.56 -1.01 -7.47
CA CYS A 298 -26.53 -1.60 -6.55
C CYS A 298 -26.26 -3.11 -6.40
N TYR A 299 -26.02 -3.53 -5.16
CA TYR A 299 -25.77 -4.92 -4.81
C TYR A 299 -26.98 -5.51 -4.08
N GLU A 300 -27.41 -6.69 -4.49
CA GLU A 300 -28.40 -7.48 -3.78
C GLU A 300 -27.70 -8.37 -2.75
N LEU A 301 -28.19 -8.33 -1.52
CA LEU A 301 -27.55 -8.95 -0.36
C LEU A 301 -28.32 -10.18 0.09
N ASP A 302 -27.65 -11.06 0.81
CA ASP A 302 -28.23 -12.25 1.41
C ASP A 302 -27.68 -12.52 2.83
N GLU A 303 -28.31 -13.46 3.52
CA GLU A 303 -28.07 -13.81 4.93
C GLU A 303 -26.64 -14.31 5.24
N THR A 304 -25.84 -14.63 4.22
CA THR A 304 -24.44 -15.01 4.39
C THR A 304 -23.52 -13.81 4.58
N MET A 305 -23.99 -12.60 4.26
CA MET A 305 -23.22 -11.37 4.22
C MET A 305 -23.37 -10.59 5.54
N CYS A 306 -22.27 -9.95 5.98
CA CYS A 306 -22.27 -9.05 7.12
C CYS A 306 -22.47 -7.62 6.65
N VAL A 307 -23.34 -6.88 7.31
CA VAL A 307 -23.66 -5.48 7.00
C VAL A 307 -23.64 -4.61 8.25
N ILE A 308 -23.47 -3.32 8.03
CA ILE A 308 -23.78 -2.26 8.98
C ILE A 308 -25.08 -1.64 8.50
N ALA A 309 -26.06 -1.57 9.38
CA ALA A 309 -27.36 -0.95 9.12
C ALA A 309 -27.66 0.14 10.15
N ASP A 310 -28.41 1.15 9.73
CA ASP A 310 -29.06 2.10 10.61
C ASP A 310 -30.57 1.79 10.72
N GLU A 311 -31.37 2.71 11.26
CA GLU A 311 -32.82 2.50 11.40
C GLU A 311 -33.59 2.51 10.06
N GLN A 312 -32.97 2.95 8.97
CA GLN A 312 -33.59 2.99 7.63
C GLN A 312 -33.16 1.82 6.75
N GLY A 313 -32.06 1.14 7.05
CA GLY A 313 -31.57 0.00 6.27
C GLY A 313 -30.06 -0.13 6.23
N VAL A 314 -29.55 -0.85 5.23
CA VAL A 314 -28.13 -1.14 5.09
C VAL A 314 -27.36 0.10 4.61
N VAL A 315 -26.36 0.52 5.40
CA VAL A 315 -25.48 1.67 5.11
C VAL A 315 -24.06 1.27 4.70
N SER A 316 -23.64 0.02 4.94
CA SER A 316 -22.32 -0.46 4.53
C SER A 316 -22.27 -1.98 4.43
N LEU A 317 -21.51 -2.48 3.46
CA LEU A 317 -21.11 -3.88 3.38
C LEU A 317 -19.83 -4.05 4.21
N ALA A 318 -19.98 -4.70 5.35
CA ALA A 318 -18.99 -4.76 6.43
C ALA A 318 -17.58 -5.19 5.98
N GLY A 319 -16.59 -4.35 6.18
CA GLY A 319 -15.20 -4.61 5.83
C GLY A 319 -14.91 -4.67 4.32
N ILE A 320 -15.86 -4.27 3.47
CA ILE A 320 -15.72 -4.32 2.01
C ILE A 320 -15.95 -2.95 1.39
N MET A 321 -17.14 -2.34 1.55
CA MET A 321 -17.46 -1.07 0.90
C MET A 321 -18.63 -0.37 1.58
N GLY A 322 -18.51 0.95 1.80
CA GLY A 322 -19.58 1.78 2.31
C GLY A 322 -20.69 2.04 1.30
N GLY A 323 -21.86 2.43 1.79
CA GLY A 323 -23.00 2.88 0.99
C GLY A 323 -22.85 4.33 0.56
N ALA A 324 -23.37 4.65 -0.62
CA ALA A 324 -23.35 5.99 -1.17
C ALA A 324 -24.20 7.00 -0.34
N ALA A 325 -25.31 6.52 0.26
CA ALA A 325 -26.25 7.36 0.99
C ALA A 325 -25.64 8.06 2.21
N THR A 326 -24.72 7.40 2.91
CA THR A 326 -24.06 7.93 4.12
C THR A 326 -22.64 8.44 3.88
N GLY A 327 -22.21 8.53 2.61
CA GLY A 327 -20.87 9.00 2.24
C GLY A 327 -20.64 10.47 2.61
N CYS A 328 -19.40 10.79 3.03
CA CYS A 328 -18.96 12.14 3.31
C CYS A 328 -18.78 12.97 2.04
N SER A 329 -19.21 14.22 2.09
CA SER A 329 -19.03 15.24 1.04
C SER A 329 -18.28 16.45 1.60
N HIS A 330 -17.99 17.44 0.77
CA HIS A 330 -17.41 18.71 1.24
C HIS A 330 -18.33 19.49 2.21
N GLU A 331 -19.61 19.14 2.24
CA GLU A 331 -20.61 19.76 3.13
C GLU A 331 -20.73 19.06 4.50
N THR A 332 -20.03 17.92 4.68
CA THR A 332 -20.06 17.17 5.93
C THR A 332 -19.43 17.98 7.06
N THR A 333 -20.20 18.24 8.11
CA THR A 333 -19.80 18.98 9.32
C THR A 333 -19.59 18.08 10.54
N ASP A 334 -20.19 16.90 10.53
CA ASP A 334 -20.08 15.93 11.62
C ASP A 334 -19.78 14.56 11.03
N VAL A 335 -18.70 13.91 11.49
CA VAL A 335 -18.23 12.65 10.93
C VAL A 335 -18.17 11.56 11.99
N LEU A 336 -18.75 10.39 11.68
CA LEU A 336 -18.58 9.17 12.46
C LEU A 336 -17.43 8.36 11.85
N ILE A 337 -16.40 8.10 12.65
CA ILE A 337 -15.24 7.31 12.26
C ILE A 337 -15.42 5.90 12.79
N GLU A 338 -15.35 4.88 11.90
CA GLU A 338 -15.46 3.47 12.20
C GLU A 338 -14.09 2.81 12.19
N SER A 339 -13.81 1.97 13.19
CA SER A 339 -12.74 0.98 13.18
C SER A 339 -13.25 -0.33 13.73
N ALA A 340 -13.25 -1.40 12.92
CA ALA A 340 -13.84 -2.66 13.30
C ALA A 340 -12.96 -3.87 13.02
N LEU A 341 -13.34 -5.01 13.59
CA LEU A 341 -12.78 -6.33 13.30
C LEU A 341 -13.84 -7.19 12.61
N TRP A 342 -13.46 -7.79 11.49
CA TRP A 342 -14.36 -8.59 10.68
C TRP A 342 -13.88 -10.04 10.57
N ASP A 343 -14.82 -10.98 10.39
CA ASP A 343 -14.49 -12.36 10.08
C ASP A 343 -13.87 -12.45 8.67
N ALA A 344 -12.58 -12.69 8.59
CA ALA A 344 -11.82 -12.69 7.34
C ALA A 344 -12.37 -13.68 6.29
N PRO A 345 -12.79 -14.94 6.65
CA PRO A 345 -13.46 -15.83 5.72
C PRO A 345 -14.76 -15.27 5.15
N ASN A 346 -15.57 -14.60 5.98
CA ASN A 346 -16.82 -13.97 5.52
C ASN A 346 -16.56 -12.83 4.55
N VAL A 347 -15.65 -11.92 4.89
CA VAL A 347 -15.24 -10.82 3.99
C VAL A 347 -14.75 -11.36 2.64
N ALA A 348 -13.90 -12.40 2.67
CA ALA A 348 -13.40 -13.02 1.44
C ALA A 348 -14.51 -13.71 0.62
N HIS A 349 -15.46 -14.37 1.28
CA HIS A 349 -16.61 -15.02 0.63
C HIS A 349 -17.51 -13.98 -0.02
N THR A 350 -17.96 -12.99 0.74
CA THR A 350 -18.86 -11.92 0.29
C THR A 350 -18.25 -11.14 -0.87
N GLY A 351 -16.97 -10.72 -0.74
CA GLY A 351 -16.32 -9.98 -1.80
C GLY A 351 -16.15 -10.76 -3.10
N ARG A 352 -15.90 -12.09 -3.04
CA ARG A 352 -15.88 -12.93 -4.25
C ARG A 352 -17.26 -13.10 -4.85
N LYS A 353 -18.29 -13.31 -4.03
CA LYS A 353 -19.68 -13.51 -4.49
C LYS A 353 -20.20 -12.28 -5.24
N LEU A 354 -19.90 -11.08 -4.72
CA LEU A 354 -20.34 -9.81 -5.32
C LEU A 354 -19.36 -9.26 -6.38
N GLY A 355 -18.21 -9.91 -6.59
CA GLY A 355 -17.19 -9.44 -7.53
C GLY A 355 -16.49 -8.12 -7.13
N ILE A 356 -16.51 -7.76 -5.83
CA ILE A 356 -15.95 -6.51 -5.33
C ILE A 356 -14.48 -6.70 -4.95
N ASN A 357 -13.60 -5.90 -5.54
CA ASN A 357 -12.20 -5.79 -5.16
C ASN A 357 -11.96 -4.40 -4.57
N SER A 358 -11.84 -4.33 -3.24
CA SER A 358 -11.53 -3.09 -2.52
C SER A 358 -10.27 -3.24 -1.68
N ASP A 359 -9.64 -2.12 -1.34
CA ASP A 359 -8.48 -2.08 -0.46
C ASP A 359 -8.79 -2.53 0.96
N ALA A 360 -10.00 -2.27 1.43
CA ALA A 360 -10.50 -2.76 2.71
C ALA A 360 -10.62 -4.28 2.70
N ARG A 361 -11.32 -4.85 1.70
CA ARG A 361 -11.42 -6.30 1.52
C ARG A 361 -10.05 -6.96 1.44
N TYR A 362 -9.14 -6.42 0.64
CA TYR A 362 -7.79 -6.95 0.45
C TYR A 362 -7.05 -7.16 1.79
N ARG A 363 -7.24 -6.25 2.75
CA ARG A 363 -6.62 -6.30 4.07
C ARG A 363 -7.40 -7.18 5.04
N PHE A 364 -8.69 -7.01 5.14
CA PHE A 364 -9.52 -7.79 6.07
C PHE A 364 -9.55 -9.28 5.73
N GLU A 365 -9.59 -9.67 4.45
CA GLU A 365 -9.56 -11.10 4.06
C GLU A 365 -8.24 -11.78 4.41
N ARG A 366 -7.14 -11.03 4.55
CA ARG A 366 -5.82 -11.50 4.99
C ARG A 366 -5.67 -11.49 6.51
N GLY A 367 -6.51 -10.74 7.19
CA GLY A 367 -6.46 -10.48 8.62
C GLY A 367 -5.69 -9.21 8.93
N VAL A 368 -6.30 -8.37 9.76
CA VAL A 368 -5.73 -7.12 10.27
C VAL A 368 -5.32 -7.31 11.73
N ASP A 369 -4.44 -6.46 12.24
CA ASP A 369 -4.03 -6.49 13.64
C ASP A 369 -5.18 -6.05 14.57
N PRO A 370 -5.72 -6.94 15.42
CA PRO A 370 -6.78 -6.56 16.35
C PRO A 370 -6.34 -5.51 17.38
N ALA A 371 -5.07 -5.56 17.81
CA ALA A 371 -4.55 -4.63 18.82
C ALA A 371 -4.50 -3.19 18.30
N PHE A 372 -4.41 -3.02 16.98
CA PHE A 372 -4.41 -1.68 16.36
C PHE A 372 -5.83 -1.17 16.04
N MET A 373 -6.91 -1.83 16.47
CA MET A 373 -8.27 -1.36 16.21
C MET A 373 -8.56 0.00 16.86
N LEU A 374 -8.37 0.12 18.17
CA LEU A 374 -8.58 1.38 18.89
C LEU A 374 -7.48 2.42 18.63
N PRO A 375 -6.18 2.08 18.63
CA PRO A 375 -5.14 3.02 18.20
C PRO A 375 -5.35 3.55 16.77
N GLY A 376 -5.86 2.73 15.85
CA GLY A 376 -6.19 3.18 14.49
C GLY A 376 -7.33 4.21 14.47
N LEU A 377 -8.32 4.05 15.35
CA LEU A 377 -9.39 5.02 15.53
C LEU A 377 -8.88 6.34 16.16
N ASP A 378 -7.96 6.25 17.12
CA ASP A 378 -7.31 7.42 17.70
C ASP A 378 -6.44 8.16 16.68
N LEU A 379 -5.68 7.44 15.85
CA LEU A 379 -4.87 8.02 14.79
C LEU A 379 -5.74 8.78 13.78
N ALA A 380 -6.86 8.17 13.36
CA ALA A 380 -7.80 8.82 12.45
C ALA A 380 -8.43 10.06 13.08
N GLY A 381 -8.86 9.96 14.35
CA GLY A 381 -9.39 11.08 15.10
C GLY A 381 -8.39 12.24 15.22
N ALA A 382 -7.12 11.94 15.54
CA ALA A 382 -6.07 12.96 15.62
C ALA A 382 -5.84 13.66 14.25
N MET A 383 -5.79 12.89 13.15
CA MET A 383 -5.64 13.47 11.82
C MET A 383 -6.84 14.30 11.39
N VAL A 384 -8.07 13.88 11.75
CA VAL A 384 -9.27 14.69 11.48
C VAL A 384 -9.22 16.00 12.25
N LEU A 385 -8.84 15.99 13.53
CA LEU A 385 -8.71 17.20 14.34
C LEU A 385 -7.64 18.15 13.79
N ASP A 386 -6.52 17.63 13.35
CA ASP A 386 -5.42 18.41 12.79
C ASP A 386 -5.79 19.05 11.43
N LEU A 387 -6.43 18.30 10.54
CA LEU A 387 -6.66 18.71 9.16
C LEU A 387 -8.04 19.34 8.92
N CYS A 388 -9.05 18.96 9.70
CA CYS A 388 -10.43 19.41 9.54
C CYS A 388 -10.96 20.19 10.77
N GLY A 389 -10.25 20.14 11.90
CA GLY A 389 -10.72 20.70 13.17
C GLY A 389 -11.84 19.86 13.78
N GLY A 390 -12.63 20.48 14.62
CA GLY A 390 -13.79 19.86 15.28
C GLY A 390 -13.53 19.46 16.72
N GLU A 391 -14.53 18.80 17.33
CA GLU A 391 -14.51 18.32 18.70
C GLU A 391 -14.83 16.82 18.73
N PRO A 392 -13.96 15.96 19.30
CA PRO A 392 -14.15 14.51 19.31
C PRO A 392 -15.03 14.06 20.47
N SER A 393 -15.89 13.07 20.24
CA SER A 393 -16.57 12.34 21.29
C SER A 393 -15.65 11.31 21.96
N GLU A 394 -16.11 10.78 23.09
CA GLU A 394 -15.62 9.50 23.60
C GLU A 394 -15.81 8.38 22.55
N VAL A 395 -15.06 7.29 22.69
CA VAL A 395 -15.20 6.11 21.82
C VAL A 395 -16.31 5.20 22.36
N THR A 396 -17.26 4.87 21.49
CA THR A 396 -18.21 3.77 21.75
C THR A 396 -17.62 2.46 21.21
N VAL A 397 -17.61 1.42 22.02
CA VAL A 397 -17.12 0.09 21.62
C VAL A 397 -18.20 -0.95 21.84
N ALA A 398 -18.54 -1.68 20.80
CA ALA A 398 -19.38 -2.88 20.88
C ALA A 398 -18.51 -4.14 20.68
N GLY A 399 -18.81 -5.19 21.44
CA GLY A 399 -18.02 -6.42 21.42
C GLY A 399 -16.72 -6.33 22.21
N LYS A 400 -15.76 -7.20 21.89
CA LYS A 400 -14.49 -7.30 22.62
C LYS A 400 -13.31 -7.49 21.66
N VAL A 401 -12.28 -6.67 21.81
CA VAL A 401 -11.00 -6.86 21.13
C VAL A 401 -10.24 -7.98 21.83
N GLU A 402 -10.33 -9.17 21.26
CA GLU A 402 -9.56 -10.30 21.78
C GLU A 402 -8.20 -10.39 21.10
N CYS A 403 -7.17 -10.37 21.92
CA CYS A 403 -5.79 -10.53 21.51
C CYS A 403 -5.19 -11.80 22.14
N PRO A 404 -5.65 -13.04 21.77
CA PRO A 404 -5.13 -14.25 22.37
C PRO A 404 -3.63 -14.38 22.09
N GLU A 405 -2.83 -14.52 23.15
CA GLU A 405 -1.43 -14.88 23.00
C GLU A 405 -1.31 -16.26 22.35
N ARG A 406 -0.58 -16.32 21.25
CA ARG A 406 -0.23 -17.60 20.62
C ARG A 406 1.21 -17.93 20.95
N SER A 407 1.39 -19.11 21.51
CA SER A 407 2.69 -19.69 21.73
C SER A 407 2.87 -20.90 20.83
N ILE A 408 4.02 -20.99 20.19
CA ILE A 408 4.41 -22.07 19.27
C ILE A 408 5.64 -22.74 19.86
N ASP A 409 5.60 -24.04 20.01
CA ASP A 409 6.78 -24.84 20.31
C ASP A 409 7.56 -25.03 19.00
N PHE A 410 8.75 -24.45 18.95
CA PHE A 410 9.59 -24.36 17.76
C PHE A 410 10.86 -25.20 17.95
N PRO A 411 10.91 -26.41 17.34
CA PRO A 411 12.13 -27.19 17.34
C PRO A 411 13.24 -26.47 16.57
N PHE A 412 14.37 -26.19 17.23
CA PHE A 412 15.44 -25.39 16.63
C PHE A 412 16.00 -26.02 15.34
N GLY A 413 16.06 -27.35 15.27
CA GLY A 413 16.48 -28.07 14.05
C GLY A 413 15.66 -27.79 12.79
N GLU A 414 14.44 -27.21 12.92
CA GLU A 414 13.64 -26.81 11.78
C GLU A 414 14.27 -25.64 10.98
N VAL A 415 15.14 -24.84 11.62
CA VAL A 415 15.88 -23.77 10.95
C VAL A 415 16.72 -24.37 9.83
N ALA A 416 17.63 -25.27 10.16
CA ALA A 416 18.51 -25.92 9.18
C ALA A 416 17.70 -26.76 8.18
N ARG A 417 16.67 -27.47 8.66
CA ARG A 417 15.84 -28.35 7.81
C ARG A 417 15.09 -27.60 6.71
N LEU A 418 14.53 -26.41 7.03
CA LEU A 418 13.68 -25.67 6.10
C LEU A 418 14.44 -24.62 5.31
N SER A 419 15.42 -23.96 5.91
CA SER A 419 16.16 -22.87 5.27
C SER A 419 17.50 -23.30 4.67
N GLY A 420 18.06 -24.45 5.12
CA GLY A 420 19.42 -24.85 4.78
C GLY A 420 20.51 -24.02 5.47
N LEU A 421 20.14 -23.12 6.38
CA LEU A 421 21.07 -22.24 7.08
C LEU A 421 21.51 -22.86 8.40
N ASP A 422 22.78 -22.77 8.69
CA ASP A 422 23.37 -23.13 9.99
C ASP A 422 23.52 -21.85 10.83
N LEU A 423 22.56 -21.64 11.74
CA LEU A 423 22.47 -20.47 12.60
C LEU A 423 22.49 -20.92 14.05
N ASP A 424 23.03 -20.09 14.93
CA ASP A 424 22.92 -20.32 16.37
C ASP A 424 21.60 -19.81 16.98
N VAL A 425 21.29 -20.25 18.20
CA VAL A 425 20.04 -19.88 18.90
C VAL A 425 19.98 -18.37 19.18
N ALA A 426 21.11 -17.73 19.44
CA ALA A 426 21.16 -16.31 19.73
C ALA A 426 20.82 -15.48 18.48
N GLU A 427 21.35 -15.88 17.33
CA GLU A 427 21.08 -15.24 16.03
C GLU A 427 19.58 -15.37 15.67
N VAL A 428 19.01 -16.58 15.80
CA VAL A 428 17.57 -16.82 15.56
C VAL A 428 16.70 -16.00 16.52
N THR A 429 17.05 -15.98 17.81
CA THR A 429 16.33 -15.19 18.82
C THR A 429 16.39 -13.69 18.53
N HIS A 430 17.57 -13.20 18.11
CA HIS A 430 17.75 -11.79 17.74
C HIS A 430 16.86 -11.39 16.56
N VAL A 431 16.85 -12.17 15.47
CA VAL A 431 16.02 -11.90 14.29
C VAL A 431 14.53 -11.93 14.64
N LEU A 432 14.09 -12.94 15.38
CA LEU A 432 12.70 -13.07 15.82
C LEU A 432 12.27 -11.89 16.71
N GLY A 433 13.15 -11.45 17.64
CA GLY A 433 12.90 -10.28 18.47
C GLY A 433 12.72 -8.99 17.66
N ARG A 434 13.56 -8.78 16.65
CA ARG A 434 13.43 -7.63 15.74
C ARG A 434 12.14 -7.65 14.90
N LEU A 435 11.59 -8.83 14.65
CA LEU A 435 10.28 -9.01 14.00
C LEU A 435 9.10 -8.87 14.98
N GLY A 436 9.36 -8.63 16.27
CA GLY A 436 8.35 -8.45 17.31
C GLY A 436 7.87 -9.76 17.96
N PHE A 437 8.56 -10.89 17.71
CA PHE A 437 8.24 -12.15 18.40
C PHE A 437 8.92 -12.21 19.77
N GLY A 438 8.20 -12.66 20.78
CA GLY A 438 8.78 -13.06 22.06
C GLY A 438 9.38 -14.47 21.94
N VAL A 439 10.63 -14.64 22.37
CA VAL A 439 11.29 -15.96 22.37
C VAL A 439 11.66 -16.34 23.79
N ALA A 440 11.28 -17.54 24.21
CA ALA A 440 11.63 -18.11 25.51
C ALA A 440 12.13 -19.55 25.32
N GLY A 441 12.92 -20.05 26.27
CA GLY A 441 13.51 -21.39 26.24
C GLY A 441 14.97 -21.38 25.79
N GLN A 442 15.64 -22.50 25.96
CA GLN A 442 17.04 -22.72 25.60
C GLN A 442 17.20 -24.12 24.99
N GLY A 443 18.21 -24.27 24.13
CA GLY A 443 18.53 -25.57 23.54
C GLY A 443 17.70 -25.91 22.31
N THR A 444 17.21 -27.15 22.23
CA THR A 444 16.61 -27.70 20.99
C THR A 444 15.15 -27.34 20.77
N LEU A 445 14.46 -26.77 21.77
CA LEU A 445 13.06 -26.37 21.69
C LEU A 445 12.88 -24.95 22.19
N LEU A 446 12.51 -24.04 21.31
CA LEU A 446 12.18 -22.66 21.64
C LEU A 446 10.66 -22.49 21.73
N LYS A 447 10.20 -21.68 22.66
CA LYS A 447 8.81 -21.25 22.75
C LYS A 447 8.69 -19.85 22.17
N ILE A 448 8.07 -19.74 21.01
CA ILE A 448 7.89 -18.47 20.31
C ILE A 448 6.48 -17.96 20.58
N ARG A 449 6.38 -16.76 21.19
CA ARG A 449 5.12 -16.03 21.29
C ARG A 449 4.95 -15.20 20.02
N GLY A 450 3.79 -15.34 19.36
CA GLY A 450 3.51 -14.61 18.14
C GLY A 450 3.57 -13.11 18.37
N ALA A 451 4.19 -12.38 17.44
CA ALA A 451 4.03 -10.93 17.38
C ALA A 451 2.54 -10.60 17.31
N VAL A 452 2.12 -9.56 17.99
CA VAL A 452 0.71 -9.09 17.99
C VAL A 452 0.19 -8.90 16.56
N VAL A 453 1.07 -8.59 15.63
CA VAL A 453 0.81 -8.24 14.22
C VAL A 453 0.61 -9.46 13.29
N ALA A 454 1.07 -10.65 13.64
CA ALA A 454 1.08 -11.82 12.74
C ALA A 454 0.01 -12.85 13.13
N ARG A 455 -1.27 -12.55 12.95
CA ARG A 455 -2.34 -13.48 13.36
C ARG A 455 -3.02 -14.18 12.20
N ARG A 456 -2.85 -15.50 12.10
CA ARG A 456 -3.68 -16.39 11.28
C ARG A 456 -4.63 -17.21 12.15
N ARG A 457 -5.92 -17.25 11.78
CA ARG A 457 -6.84 -18.26 12.29
C ARG A 457 -6.50 -19.63 11.70
N PRO A 458 -6.39 -20.72 12.49
CA PRO A 458 -6.30 -22.06 11.96
C PRO A 458 -7.61 -22.40 11.25
N ARG A 459 -7.54 -22.91 10.02
CA ARG A 459 -8.69 -23.52 9.36
C ARG A 459 -9.14 -24.70 10.24
N GLN A 460 -10.36 -24.68 10.75
CA GLN A 460 -11.02 -25.87 11.27
C GLN A 460 -11.26 -26.83 10.10
N SER A 461 -10.34 -27.78 9.91
CA SER A 461 -10.60 -28.91 9.03
C SER A 461 -11.37 -29.96 9.82
N ARG A 462 -12.62 -30.21 9.48
CA ARG A 462 -13.33 -31.40 9.91
C ARG A 462 -12.57 -32.63 9.38
N HIS A 463 -11.83 -33.32 10.23
CA HIS A 463 -11.21 -34.59 9.89
C HIS A 463 -12.26 -35.69 9.96
N ARG A 464 -12.63 -36.26 8.82
CA ARG A 464 -12.96 -37.67 8.74
C ARG A 464 -11.65 -38.45 8.76
N ARG A 465 -11.38 -39.21 9.83
CA ARG A 465 -10.30 -40.20 9.87
C ARG A 465 -10.54 -41.21 8.74
N ARG A 466 -9.58 -41.34 7.83
CA ARG A 466 -9.36 -42.53 7.02
C ARG A 466 -7.93 -42.94 7.29
N ASP A 467 -7.79 -44.11 7.89
CA ASP A 467 -6.51 -44.82 8.04
C ASP A 467 -5.93 -45.13 6.67
N TYR A 468 -4.67 -44.80 6.50
CA TYR A 468 -3.83 -45.35 5.44
C TYR A 468 -2.49 -45.80 6.06
N SER A 469 -2.34 -47.12 6.14
CA SER A 469 -1.12 -47.85 6.44
C SER A 469 -0.03 -47.58 5.38
N HIS A 470 1.18 -47.50 5.86
CA HIS A 470 2.49 -47.52 5.22
C HIS A 470 2.58 -47.90 3.73
N ARG A 471 3.00 -46.95 2.88
CA ARG A 471 3.86 -47.21 1.74
C ARG A 471 4.98 -46.17 1.67
N ARG A 472 6.22 -46.64 1.72
CA ARG A 472 7.44 -45.85 1.47
C ARG A 472 7.43 -45.36 0.03
N CYS A 473 7.41 -44.04 -0.20
CA CYS A 473 7.75 -43.45 -1.51
C CYS A 473 9.16 -42.88 -1.45
N ARG A 474 10.05 -43.44 -2.26
CA ARG A 474 11.37 -42.89 -2.57
C ARG A 474 11.18 -41.60 -3.38
N SER A 475 11.94 -40.57 -3.02
CA SER A 475 11.95 -39.27 -3.69
C SER A 475 12.83 -39.30 -4.95
N PRO A 476 12.37 -38.78 -6.10
CA PRO A 476 13.16 -38.77 -7.35
C PRO A 476 14.24 -37.68 -7.44
N ALA A 477 14.46 -36.90 -6.37
CA ALA A 477 15.35 -35.74 -6.41
C ALA A 477 16.85 -36.03 -6.24
N ARG A 478 17.25 -37.33 -6.06
CA ARG A 478 18.67 -37.69 -5.89
C ARG A 478 19.38 -38.11 -7.19
N ASP A 479 18.67 -38.39 -8.27
CA ASP A 479 19.28 -38.92 -9.49
C ASP A 479 19.64 -37.86 -10.56
N ALA A 480 19.22 -36.58 -10.36
CA ALA A 480 19.50 -35.51 -11.31
C ALA A 480 20.87 -34.82 -11.13
N ILE A 481 21.64 -35.14 -10.07
CA ILE A 481 22.93 -34.49 -9.77
C ILE A 481 24.13 -35.36 -10.21
N ARG A 482 23.93 -36.61 -10.66
CA ARG A 482 25.03 -37.51 -11.02
C ARG A 482 25.36 -37.64 -12.52
N SER A 483 24.73 -36.88 -13.41
CA SER A 483 24.96 -37.04 -14.87
C SER A 483 25.44 -35.79 -15.59
N ARG A 484 26.34 -35.00 -15.01
CA ARG A 484 27.16 -34.03 -15.77
C ARG A 484 28.55 -33.90 -15.15
N GLY A 485 29.32 -34.92 -15.35
CA GLY A 485 30.79 -34.89 -15.29
C GLY A 485 31.37 -34.98 -16.69
N HIS A 486 32.42 -34.20 -16.91
CA HIS A 486 33.33 -34.14 -18.06
C HIS A 486 33.04 -33.09 -19.13
N ALA A 487 33.72 -31.94 -19.00
CA ALA A 487 34.80 -31.54 -19.92
C ALA A 487 35.32 -30.16 -19.51
N ALA A 488 36.56 -30.08 -19.06
CA ALA A 488 37.37 -28.87 -19.08
C ALA A 488 38.00 -28.70 -20.48
N PRO A 489 38.37 -27.48 -20.90
CA PRO A 489 39.79 -27.18 -20.88
C PRO A 489 40.16 -25.76 -20.37
N ALA A 490 41.40 -25.74 -19.91
CA ALA A 490 42.31 -24.75 -19.45
C ALA A 490 42.27 -23.33 -20.07
N GLY A 491 42.56 -22.32 -19.21
CA GLY A 491 42.89 -20.96 -19.62
C GLY A 491 43.10 -20.06 -18.40
N ALA A 492 44.36 -19.96 -17.96
CA ALA A 492 44.79 -19.11 -16.86
C ALA A 492 44.59 -17.61 -17.12
N HIS A 493 44.14 -16.85 -16.13
CA HIS A 493 44.79 -15.59 -15.71
C HIS A 493 44.28 -15.17 -14.33
N ALA A 494 45.25 -15.01 -13.43
CA ALA A 494 45.09 -14.51 -12.09
C ALA A 494 44.77 -12.99 -12.10
N VAL A 495 43.79 -12.57 -11.30
CA VAL A 495 43.78 -11.23 -10.69
C VAL A 495 43.20 -11.37 -9.28
N SER A 496 44.01 -10.97 -8.34
CA SER A 496 43.74 -10.85 -6.92
C SER A 496 42.73 -9.78 -6.61
N GLY A 497 41.85 -10.00 -5.61
CA GLY A 497 41.16 -8.95 -4.88
C GLY A 497 39.65 -9.02 -4.93
N SER A 498 39.02 -9.63 -3.93
CA SER A 498 37.84 -9.15 -3.21
C SER A 498 37.28 -10.22 -2.24
N GLN A 499 37.83 -10.27 -1.05
CA GLN A 499 37.29 -11.09 0.05
C GLN A 499 36.24 -10.37 0.92
N ALA A 500 35.74 -9.19 0.53
CA ALA A 500 34.83 -8.39 1.36
C ALA A 500 33.34 -8.47 1.00
N LYS A 501 32.96 -9.12 -0.11
CA LYS A 501 31.54 -9.15 -0.57
C LYS A 501 30.75 -10.40 -0.22
N GLY A 502 31.37 -11.43 0.31
CA GLY A 502 30.69 -12.71 0.62
C GLY A 502 29.90 -12.74 1.93
N GLY A 503 30.30 -11.97 2.93
CA GLY A 503 29.69 -11.99 4.27
C GLY A 503 28.31 -11.34 4.36
N ALA A 504 28.11 -10.24 3.65
CA ALA A 504 26.84 -9.51 3.68
C ALA A 504 25.69 -10.29 3.00
N ARG A 505 25.95 -10.94 1.87
CA ARG A 505 24.93 -11.73 1.16
C ARG A 505 24.47 -12.96 1.95
N ALA A 506 25.36 -13.60 2.70
CA ALA A 506 25.00 -14.77 3.52
C ALA A 506 24.11 -14.37 4.73
N ARG A 507 24.36 -13.23 5.36
CA ARG A 507 23.52 -12.72 6.44
C ARG A 507 22.11 -12.34 5.95
N ASP A 508 22.04 -11.75 4.77
CA ASP A 508 20.78 -11.31 4.17
C ASP A 508 19.84 -12.48 3.82
N ALA A 509 20.39 -13.57 3.28
CA ALA A 509 19.64 -14.80 3.05
C ALA A 509 19.16 -15.46 4.36
N ARG A 510 19.93 -15.29 5.45
CA ARG A 510 19.59 -15.84 6.77
C ARG A 510 18.33 -15.19 7.36
N ASP A 511 18.24 -13.84 7.35
CA ASP A 511 17.09 -13.12 7.90
C ASP A 511 15.78 -13.46 7.17
N GLY A 512 15.79 -13.52 5.83
CA GLY A 512 14.64 -13.93 5.04
C GLY A 512 14.21 -15.39 5.27
N GLY A 513 15.20 -16.29 5.40
CA GLY A 513 14.94 -17.71 5.65
C GLY A 513 14.27 -18.00 6.98
N ILE A 514 14.67 -17.31 8.06
CA ILE A 514 14.08 -17.50 9.39
C ILE A 514 12.62 -17.03 9.43
N ARG A 515 12.29 -15.91 8.78
CA ARG A 515 10.91 -15.45 8.76
C ARG A 515 9.99 -16.40 8.00
N HIS A 516 10.44 -16.92 6.86
CA HIS A 516 9.71 -17.95 6.13
C HIS A 516 9.49 -19.21 6.97
N LEU A 517 10.46 -19.56 7.79
CA LEU A 517 10.40 -20.69 8.69
C LEU A 517 9.31 -20.51 9.77
N VAL A 518 9.28 -19.35 10.44
CA VAL A 518 8.28 -19.04 11.48
C VAL A 518 6.87 -19.03 10.89
N ILE A 519 6.70 -18.45 9.70
CA ILE A 519 5.43 -18.43 9.01
C ILE A 519 4.99 -19.85 8.59
N HIS A 520 5.94 -20.72 8.20
CA HIS A 520 5.66 -22.12 7.87
C HIS A 520 5.30 -22.96 9.10
N CYS A 521 5.95 -22.73 10.22
CA CYS A 521 5.62 -23.41 11.49
C CYS A 521 4.25 -22.97 12.03
N GLU A 522 3.84 -21.72 11.87
CA GLU A 522 2.47 -21.27 12.16
C GLU A 522 1.42 -21.93 11.26
N GLY A 523 1.80 -22.33 10.03
CA GLY A 523 0.92 -22.99 9.05
C GLY A 523 0.97 -24.51 9.05
N SER A 524 2.04 -25.13 9.55
CA SER A 524 2.30 -26.57 9.43
C SER A 524 1.70 -27.44 10.53
N GLY A 525 0.86 -26.87 11.39
CA GLY A 525 0.04 -27.67 12.29
C GLY A 525 -0.92 -28.64 11.60
N ARG A 526 -0.85 -28.91 10.30
CA ARG A 526 -1.41 -30.06 9.53
C ARG A 526 -1.25 -29.92 8.01
N ASN A 527 -0.51 -30.86 7.43
CA ASN A 527 -0.56 -31.38 6.05
C ASN A 527 -0.75 -30.44 4.85
N LEU A 528 0.34 -30.09 4.19
CA LEU A 528 0.38 -29.65 2.79
C LEU A 528 0.37 -30.87 1.83
N ARG A 529 -0.80 -31.19 1.25
CA ARG A 529 -0.83 -31.92 -0.03
C ARG A 529 -0.67 -30.91 -1.16
N ARG A 530 0.43 -31.00 -1.91
CA ARG A 530 0.63 -30.34 -3.20
C ARG A 530 -0.49 -30.78 -4.16
N ARG A 531 -1.38 -29.87 -4.56
CA ARG A 531 -2.15 -30.01 -5.81
C ARG A 531 -1.32 -29.38 -6.93
N ARG A 532 -0.94 -30.20 -7.91
CA ARG A 532 -0.38 -29.75 -9.19
C ARG A 532 -1.43 -28.86 -9.88
N MET A 533 -1.07 -27.64 -10.23
CA MET A 533 -1.80 -26.84 -11.20
C MET A 533 -1.56 -27.45 -12.59
N ARG A 534 -2.65 -27.73 -13.32
CA ARG A 534 -2.59 -27.96 -14.77
C ARG A 534 -2.56 -26.61 -15.47
N PRO A 535 -1.81 -26.44 -16.57
CA PRO A 535 -1.87 -25.24 -17.37
C PRO A 535 -3.21 -25.16 -18.11
N PHE A 536 -3.77 -23.95 -18.24
CA PHE A 536 -4.91 -23.66 -19.11
C PHE A 536 -4.46 -23.69 -20.57
N PRO A 537 -5.25 -24.21 -21.51
CA PRO A 537 -4.97 -24.08 -22.93
C PRO A 537 -5.28 -22.66 -23.42
N SER A 538 -4.55 -22.29 -24.46
CA SER A 538 -4.53 -21.03 -25.22
C SER A 538 -5.89 -20.48 -25.62
#